data_e495ccaf618dab313859244e985597f8
#
_entry.id   e495ccaf618dab313859244e985597f8
#
_cell.length_a   1.000
_cell.length_b   1.000
_cell.length_c   1.000
_cell.angle_alpha   90.00
_cell.angle_beta   90.00
_cell.angle_gamma   90.00
#
_symmetry.space_group_name_H-M   'P 1'
#
loop_
_entity.id
_entity.type
_entity.pdbx_description
1 polymer ?
#
loop_
_entity_poly.entity_id
_entity_poly.type
_entity_poly.pdbx_seq_one_letter_code
_entity_poly.pdbx_strand_id
1 'polypeptide(L)'
;MNCGRRMLLCALFFFTIAWAGPVEAQTEQGRVTRIAEIEIDPYQVEPYKAALREEIADSIRLEPGVLTLYAVSIKDHPEQVRIFEVYASQATYQTHLQSPQFKKYKAATQGMVRSLKLFEASPILLGAKK
;
A
#
# COMPACT_ATOMS: atom_id res chain seq x y z
N MET A 1 -41.79 66.44 -25.10
CA MET A 1 -40.31 66.30 -25.10
C MET A 1 -39.93 65.64 -23.78
N ASN A 2 -39.66 64.37 -23.76
CA ASN A 2 -38.90 63.72 -22.67
C ASN A 2 -38.34 62.40 -23.18
N CYS A 3 -37.07 62.41 -23.33
CA CYS A 3 -36.25 61.32 -23.83
C CYS A 3 -35.99 60.32 -22.68
N GLY A 4 -36.66 59.17 -22.68
CA GLY A 4 -36.45 58.11 -21.73
C GLY A 4 -35.30 57.18 -22.15
N ARG A 5 -34.16 57.34 -21.51
CA ARG A 5 -33.01 56.41 -21.67
C ARG A 5 -33.32 55.09 -21.02
N ARG A 6 -33.52 54.06 -21.83
CA ARG A 6 -33.56 52.67 -21.40
C ARG A 6 -32.14 52.19 -21.13
N MET A 7 -31.84 51.98 -19.85
CA MET A 7 -30.59 51.41 -19.38
C MET A 7 -30.67 49.85 -19.50
N LEU A 8 -29.92 49.32 -20.45
CA LEU A 8 -29.81 47.86 -20.67
C LEU A 8 -28.80 47.29 -19.66
N LEU A 9 -29.28 46.58 -18.64
CA LEU A 9 -28.41 45.84 -17.75
C LEU A 9 -27.95 44.56 -18.46
N CYS A 10 -26.70 44.54 -18.92
CA CYS A 10 -26.02 43.27 -19.31
C CYS A 10 -25.59 42.52 -18.04
N ALA A 11 -26.32 41.47 -17.70
CA ALA A 11 -25.88 40.50 -16.69
C ALA A 11 -24.79 39.60 -17.30
N LEU A 12 -23.55 39.85 -16.90
CA LEU A 12 -22.43 38.95 -17.22
C LEU A 12 -22.51 37.74 -16.33
N PHE A 13 -23.00 36.62 -16.89
CA PHE A 13 -22.85 35.28 -16.27
C PHE A 13 -21.39 34.87 -16.37
N PHE A 14 -20.68 34.95 -15.25
CA PHE A 14 -19.38 34.29 -15.11
C PHE A 14 -19.62 32.76 -15.00
N PHE A 15 -19.38 32.07 -16.10
CA PHE A 15 -19.33 30.62 -16.13
C PHE A 15 -17.98 30.19 -15.54
N THR A 16 -17.93 29.82 -14.28
CA THR A 16 -16.73 29.21 -13.67
C THR A 16 -16.60 27.79 -14.19
N ILE A 17 -15.75 27.61 -15.18
CA ILE A 17 -15.32 26.27 -15.62
C ILE A 17 -14.46 25.71 -14.49
N ALA A 18 -15.02 24.81 -13.70
CA ALA A 18 -14.24 23.98 -12.77
C ALA A 18 -13.33 23.08 -13.61
N TRP A 19 -12.05 23.39 -13.63
CA TRP A 19 -11.03 22.56 -14.23
C TRP A 19 -10.86 21.33 -13.34
N ALA A 20 -11.54 20.24 -13.66
CA ALA A 20 -11.18 18.92 -13.15
C ALA A 20 -9.81 18.58 -13.76
N GLY A 21 -8.74 18.76 -12.96
CA GLY A 21 -7.42 18.30 -13.36
C GLY A 21 -7.46 16.81 -13.67
N PRO A 22 -6.61 16.29 -14.54
CA PRO A 22 -6.54 14.87 -14.81
C PRO A 22 -6.29 14.15 -13.49
N VAL A 23 -7.15 13.18 -13.17
CA VAL A 23 -6.83 12.16 -12.16
C VAL A 23 -5.62 11.43 -12.74
N GLU A 24 -4.42 11.77 -12.25
CA GLU A 24 -3.24 11.00 -12.57
C GLU A 24 -3.52 9.57 -12.09
N ALA A 25 -3.79 8.69 -13.06
CA ALA A 25 -3.63 7.27 -12.84
C ALA A 25 -2.20 7.10 -12.35
N GLN A 26 -2.02 6.77 -11.07
CA GLN A 26 -0.71 6.48 -10.51
C GLN A 26 -0.16 5.34 -11.35
N THR A 27 0.72 5.69 -12.28
CA THR A 27 1.38 4.75 -13.17
C THR A 27 2.09 3.72 -12.30
N GLU A 28 2.00 2.44 -12.64
CA GLU A 28 2.72 1.36 -11.94
C GLU A 28 4.25 1.54 -12.00
N GLN A 29 4.71 2.49 -12.80
CA GLN A 29 6.09 2.92 -12.89
C GLN A 29 6.54 3.57 -11.58
N GLY A 30 7.47 2.89 -10.89
CA GLY A 30 8.03 3.34 -9.62
C GLY A 30 7.56 2.57 -8.38
N ARG A 31 6.50 1.74 -8.50
CA ARG A 31 6.11 0.84 -7.41
C ARG A 31 7.16 -0.24 -7.20
N VAL A 32 7.37 -0.60 -5.95
CA VAL A 32 8.18 -1.77 -5.59
C VAL A 32 7.23 -2.92 -5.27
N THR A 33 7.38 -4.01 -5.99
CA THR A 33 6.64 -5.25 -5.73
C THR A 33 7.61 -6.33 -5.30
N ARG A 34 7.29 -7.03 -4.22
CA ARG A 34 8.14 -8.08 -3.65
C ARG A 34 7.34 -9.30 -3.28
N ILE A 35 8.02 -10.45 -3.27
CA ILE A 35 7.52 -11.71 -2.75
C ILE A 35 8.51 -12.19 -1.69
N ALA A 36 8.02 -12.45 -0.49
CA ALA A 36 8.78 -13.12 0.55
C ALA A 36 8.34 -14.57 0.67
N GLU A 37 9.30 -15.48 0.64
CA GLU A 37 9.13 -16.87 1.02
C GLU A 37 9.82 -17.11 2.35
N ILE A 38 9.05 -17.51 3.35
CA ILE A 38 9.51 -17.62 4.73
C ILE A 38 9.22 -19.03 5.22
N GLU A 39 10.22 -19.65 5.83
CA GLU A 39 10.08 -20.90 6.56
C GLU A 39 10.26 -20.63 8.05
N ILE A 40 9.27 -21.05 8.83
CA ILE A 40 9.18 -20.81 10.27
C ILE A 40 9.50 -22.11 11.00
N ASP A 41 10.10 -22.02 12.19
CA ASP A 41 10.17 -23.14 13.10
C ASP A 41 8.75 -23.69 13.38
N PRO A 42 8.46 -24.96 13.13
CA PRO A 42 7.14 -25.54 13.32
C PRO A 42 6.54 -25.34 14.72
N TYR A 43 7.40 -25.20 15.74
CA TYR A 43 6.96 -24.93 17.12
C TYR A 43 6.65 -23.47 17.38
N GLN A 44 6.98 -22.56 16.42
CA GLN A 44 6.81 -21.12 16.56
C GLN A 44 5.79 -20.51 15.58
N VAL A 45 5.02 -21.35 14.89
CA VAL A 45 4.11 -20.91 13.82
C VAL A 45 3.05 -19.93 14.33
N GLU A 46 2.38 -20.23 15.44
CA GLU A 46 1.32 -19.37 15.95
C GLU A 46 1.83 -18.05 16.55
N PRO A 47 2.89 -18.01 17.37
CA PRO A 47 3.52 -16.76 17.78
C PRO A 47 4.00 -15.91 16.59
N TYR A 48 4.59 -16.53 15.56
CA TYR A 48 5.00 -15.84 14.35
C TYR A 48 3.81 -15.19 13.62
N LYS A 49 2.74 -15.95 13.39
CA LYS A 49 1.52 -15.45 12.74
C LYS A 49 0.88 -14.31 13.52
N ALA A 50 0.92 -14.34 14.85
CA ALA A 50 0.41 -13.26 15.69
C ALA A 50 1.21 -11.97 15.46
N ALA A 51 2.54 -12.05 15.51
CA ALA A 51 3.43 -10.92 15.27
C ALA A 51 3.28 -10.35 13.85
N LEU A 52 3.17 -11.21 12.84
CA LEU A 52 2.98 -10.81 11.45
C LEU A 52 1.62 -10.12 11.23
N ARG A 53 0.53 -10.61 11.85
CA ARG A 53 -0.78 -9.94 11.77
C ARG A 53 -0.76 -8.53 12.34
N GLU A 54 -0.11 -8.35 13.48
CA GLU A 54 0.03 -7.03 14.10
C GLU A 54 0.82 -6.08 13.19
N GLU A 55 1.96 -6.54 12.68
CA GLU A 55 2.81 -5.77 11.78
C GLU A 55 2.04 -5.32 10.53
N ILE A 56 1.39 -6.25 9.82
CA ILE A 56 0.61 -5.95 8.60
C ILE A 56 -0.50 -4.95 8.90
N ALA A 57 -1.27 -5.17 9.98
CA ALA A 57 -2.39 -4.30 10.33
C ALA A 57 -1.91 -2.86 10.62
N ASP A 58 -0.81 -2.72 11.35
CA ASP A 58 -0.24 -1.42 11.69
C ASP A 58 0.39 -0.74 10.47
N SER A 59 1.13 -1.45 9.64
CA SER A 59 1.75 -0.90 8.45
C SER A 59 0.72 -0.40 7.43
N ILE A 60 -0.34 -1.15 7.16
CA ILE A 60 -1.43 -0.71 6.28
C ILE A 60 -2.15 0.51 6.86
N ARG A 61 -2.32 0.59 8.18
CA ARG A 61 -3.01 1.70 8.84
C ARG A 61 -2.17 2.97 8.94
N LEU A 62 -0.87 2.84 9.17
CA LEU A 62 0.02 3.95 9.55
C LEU A 62 0.90 4.46 8.41
N GLU A 63 1.14 3.65 7.39
CA GLU A 63 2.09 3.95 6.32
C GLU A 63 1.36 4.12 4.98
N PRO A 64 1.07 5.36 4.52
CA PRO A 64 0.35 5.59 3.26
C PRO A 64 1.03 4.99 2.02
N GLY A 65 2.35 4.80 2.09
CA GLY A 65 3.14 4.22 0.98
C GLY A 65 3.18 2.69 0.99
N VAL A 66 2.67 2.02 2.02
CA VAL A 66 2.45 0.56 2.04
C VAL A 66 1.10 0.28 1.39
N LEU A 67 1.10 -0.15 0.13
CA LEU A 67 -0.12 -0.30 -0.65
C LEU A 67 -0.77 -1.67 -0.47
N THR A 68 0.06 -2.71 -0.31
CA THR A 68 -0.41 -4.10 -0.13
C THR A 68 0.60 -4.87 0.71
N LEU A 69 0.11 -5.54 1.73
CA LEU A 69 0.79 -6.63 2.43
C LEU A 69 -0.20 -7.78 2.56
N TYR A 70 -0.01 -8.81 1.75
CA TYR A 70 -0.88 -9.96 1.70
C TYR A 70 -0.12 -11.22 2.06
N ALA A 71 -0.38 -11.75 3.25
CA ALA A 71 0.32 -12.93 3.77
C ALA A 71 -0.59 -14.16 3.83
N VAL A 72 -0.05 -15.29 3.42
CA VAL A 72 -0.69 -16.59 3.49
C VAL A 72 0.28 -17.63 4.04
N SER A 73 -0.23 -18.62 4.77
CA SER A 73 0.50 -19.87 5.01
C SER A 73 0.02 -20.93 4.02
N ILE A 74 0.92 -21.80 3.62
CA ILE A 74 0.58 -22.91 2.73
C ILE A 74 -0.32 -23.91 3.49
N LYS A 75 -1.43 -24.29 2.87
CA LYS A 75 -2.31 -25.32 3.42
C LYS A 75 -1.51 -26.60 3.63
N ASP A 76 -1.70 -27.27 4.75
CA ASP A 76 -0.99 -28.47 5.17
C ASP A 76 0.51 -28.30 5.50
N HIS A 77 1.06 -27.07 5.29
CA HIS A 77 2.41 -26.67 5.64
C HIS A 77 2.40 -25.28 6.30
N PRO A 78 1.82 -25.15 7.52
CA PRO A 78 1.59 -23.87 8.15
C PRO A 78 2.89 -23.10 8.49
N GLU A 79 4.02 -23.79 8.56
CA GLU A 79 5.36 -23.22 8.73
C GLU A 79 5.88 -22.50 7.48
N GLN A 80 5.27 -22.73 6.32
CA GLN A 80 5.61 -22.07 5.07
C GLN A 80 4.69 -20.87 4.84
N VAL A 81 5.27 -19.67 4.88
CA VAL A 81 4.56 -18.40 4.70
C VAL A 81 5.01 -17.74 3.41
N ARG A 82 4.06 -17.12 2.72
CA ARG A 82 4.30 -16.28 1.53
C ARG A 82 3.70 -14.93 1.79
N ILE A 83 4.47 -13.87 1.50
CA ILE A 83 3.97 -12.49 1.59
C ILE A 83 4.14 -11.86 0.21
N PHE A 84 3.05 -11.27 -0.29
CA PHE A 84 3.05 -10.41 -1.46
C PHE A 84 2.99 -8.96 -0.98
N GLU A 85 3.94 -8.16 -1.43
CA GLU A 85 4.15 -6.81 -0.94
C GLU A 85 4.16 -5.81 -2.10
N VAL A 86 3.46 -4.69 -1.93
CA VAL A 86 3.49 -3.57 -2.88
C VAL A 86 3.67 -2.27 -2.13
N TYR A 87 4.68 -1.51 -2.52
CA TYR A 87 5.00 -0.18 -1.99
C TYR A 87 4.88 0.87 -3.08
N ALA A 88 4.49 2.08 -2.72
CA ALA A 88 4.32 3.19 -3.66
C ALA A 88 5.63 3.59 -4.37
N SER A 89 6.78 3.37 -3.73
CA SER A 89 8.11 3.67 -4.27
C SER A 89 9.21 2.94 -3.51
N GLN A 90 10.42 2.97 -4.04
CA GLN A 90 11.62 2.50 -3.33
C GLN A 90 11.85 3.28 -2.02
N ALA A 91 11.58 4.58 -2.00
CA ALA A 91 11.71 5.39 -0.79
C ALA A 91 10.74 4.94 0.30
N THR A 92 9.48 4.67 -0.05
CA THR A 92 8.48 4.17 0.92
C THR A 92 8.82 2.77 1.44
N TYR A 93 9.37 1.89 0.59
CA TYR A 93 9.90 0.61 1.04
C TYR A 93 11.02 0.79 2.08
N GLN A 94 11.99 1.69 1.83
CA GLN A 94 13.05 1.96 2.79
C GLN A 94 12.52 2.55 4.11
N THR A 95 11.51 3.41 4.04
CA THR A 95 10.83 3.95 5.23
C THR A 95 10.14 2.85 6.02
N HIS A 96 9.44 1.93 5.34
CA HIS A 96 8.81 0.77 5.97
C HIS A 96 9.80 -0.07 6.78
N LEU A 97 10.98 -0.37 6.22
CA LEU A 97 12.02 -1.13 6.92
C LEU A 97 12.54 -0.44 8.20
N GLN A 98 12.33 0.87 8.33
CA GLN A 98 12.70 1.66 9.50
C GLN A 98 11.52 1.94 10.44
N SER A 99 10.31 1.54 10.08
CA SER A 99 9.12 1.78 10.87
C SER A 99 9.16 1.05 12.22
N PRO A 100 8.55 1.62 13.28
CA PRO A 100 8.52 0.99 14.60
C PRO A 100 7.87 -0.40 14.60
N GLN A 101 6.76 -0.57 13.86
CA GLN A 101 6.04 -1.83 13.77
C GLN A 101 6.86 -2.91 13.06
N PHE A 102 7.56 -2.57 11.97
CA PHE A 102 8.43 -3.51 11.29
C PHE A 102 9.62 -3.93 12.16
N LYS A 103 10.26 -2.98 12.85
CA LYS A 103 11.35 -3.28 13.79
C LYS A 103 10.89 -4.16 14.95
N LYS A 104 9.72 -3.88 15.51
CA LYS A 104 9.09 -4.72 16.54
C LYS A 104 8.87 -6.14 16.06
N TYR A 105 8.27 -6.30 14.87
CA TYR A 105 8.08 -7.59 14.24
C TYR A 105 9.41 -8.33 14.03
N LYS A 106 10.41 -7.67 13.47
CA LYS A 106 11.74 -8.27 13.24
C LYS A 106 12.39 -8.73 14.53
N ALA A 107 12.34 -7.93 15.59
CA ALA A 107 12.89 -8.29 16.89
C ALA A 107 12.17 -9.49 17.52
N ALA A 108 10.84 -9.52 17.42
CA ALA A 108 10.04 -10.62 17.96
C ALA A 108 10.23 -11.95 17.21
N THR A 109 10.48 -11.90 15.91
CA THR A 109 10.44 -13.10 15.04
C THR A 109 11.80 -13.61 14.59
N GLN A 110 12.90 -12.90 14.86
CA GLN A 110 14.25 -13.27 14.38
C GLN A 110 14.67 -14.70 14.77
N GLY A 111 14.26 -15.18 15.94
CA GLY A 111 14.54 -16.56 16.41
C GLY A 111 13.55 -17.61 15.92
N MET A 112 12.49 -17.18 15.19
CA MET A 112 11.44 -18.07 14.69
C MET A 112 11.63 -18.44 13.23
N VAL A 113 12.36 -17.62 12.47
CA VAL A 113 12.57 -17.76 11.02
C VAL A 113 13.76 -18.67 10.76
N ARG A 114 13.53 -19.79 10.07
CA ARG A 114 14.56 -20.72 9.61
C ARG A 114 15.14 -20.33 8.26
N SER A 115 14.30 -19.79 7.37
CA SER A 115 14.68 -19.38 6.04
C SER A 115 13.86 -18.19 5.58
N LEU A 116 14.49 -17.25 4.87
CA LEU A 116 13.86 -16.12 4.21
C LEU A 116 14.47 -15.94 2.83
N LYS A 117 13.62 -15.95 1.81
CA LYS A 117 13.98 -15.56 0.44
C LYS A 117 13.13 -14.39 0.03
N LEU A 118 13.76 -13.36 -0.54
CA LEU A 118 13.09 -12.17 -1.05
C LEU A 118 13.31 -12.08 -2.56
N PHE A 119 12.22 -11.87 -3.29
CA PHE A 119 12.24 -11.66 -4.72
C PHE A 119 11.68 -10.28 -5.03
N GLU A 120 12.41 -9.50 -5.80
CA GLU A 120 11.83 -8.34 -6.45
C GLU A 120 11.04 -8.82 -7.68
N ALA A 121 9.83 -8.32 -7.85
CA ALA A 121 8.90 -8.79 -8.87
C ALA A 121 8.38 -7.62 -9.72
N SER A 122 8.15 -7.89 -10.99
CA SER A 122 7.46 -6.95 -11.88
C SER A 122 6.00 -7.40 -12.01
N PRO A 123 5.04 -6.56 -11.64
CA PRO A 123 3.64 -6.93 -11.74
C PRO A 123 3.22 -7.10 -13.21
N ILE A 124 2.46 -8.17 -13.48
CA ILE A 124 1.78 -8.34 -14.76
C ILE A 124 0.44 -7.63 -14.73
N LEU A 125 -0.30 -7.80 -13.63
CA LEU A 125 -1.58 -7.14 -13.37
C LEU A 125 -1.89 -7.24 -11.87
N LEU A 126 -2.26 -6.14 -11.25
CA LEU A 126 -2.77 -6.10 -9.88
C LEU A 126 -4.29 -5.88 -9.92
N GLY A 127 -5.03 -6.97 -10.00
CA GLY A 127 -6.49 -6.94 -10.07
C GLY A 127 -7.13 -7.33 -8.74
N ALA A 128 -8.11 -6.53 -8.26
CA ALA A 128 -8.97 -6.87 -7.14
C ALA A 128 -10.39 -6.36 -7.39
N LYS A 129 -11.40 -7.05 -6.87
CA LYS A 129 -12.76 -6.51 -6.80
C LYS A 129 -12.86 -5.60 -5.57
N LYS A 130 -13.59 -4.49 -5.74
CA LYS A 130 -14.00 -3.63 -4.63
C LYS A 130 -15.15 -4.27 -3.87
#